data_da3604601e35ffa6761c3b3640f45a80
#
_entry.id   da3604601e35ffa6761c3b3640f45a80
#
_cell.length_a   1.000
_cell.length_b   1.000
_cell.length_c   1.000
_cell.angle_alpha   90.00
_cell.angle_beta   90.00
_cell.angle_gamma   90.00
#
_symmetry.space_group_name_H-M   'P 1'
#
loop_
_entity.id
_entity.type
_entity.pdbx_description
1 polymer ?
#
loop_
_entity_poly.entity_id
_entity_poly.type
_entity_poly.pdbx_seq_one_letter_code
_entity_poly.pdbx_strand_id
1 'polypeptide(L)'
;MRLYIDSRFRTPDSYSASDFTIELRESMDLPAKTKVRVFNLCVPFSWYTVETGINQHLYIAEKDVNNNQVVRVITLPVGIYDGPKLALNIAAGLNGAGLYVSGSTPTPYLVTYNDRTGRIQISLQVPGVWRLIPDSLLSQFTVPYPSGASVSSPHSFSRNLGLSASVAYSQSQAYVSEFVDLMAVKTIYLTSTSLGNLSNVGPRPGQRDVLCCVPVTVSYGYLVCDTDASQAEEWTDCSGQLLKRLSFQVRDAAGSIIDLHGLEISFCL
;
A
#
# COMPACT_ATOMS: atom_id res chain seq x y z
N MET A 1 18.21 30.48 -3.97
CA MET A 1 16.90 30.93 -3.45
C MET A 1 16.24 29.73 -2.81
N ARG A 2 15.33 29.92 -1.85
CA ARG A 2 14.56 28.82 -1.24
C ARG A 2 13.07 29.09 -1.41
N LEU A 3 12.33 28.07 -1.82
CA LEU A 3 10.88 28.10 -1.92
C LEU A 3 10.30 27.08 -0.94
N TYR A 4 9.56 27.56 0.07
CA TYR A 4 8.92 26.69 1.06
C TYR A 4 7.54 26.29 0.55
N ILE A 5 7.32 24.99 0.49
CA ILE A 5 6.09 24.36 0.04
C ILE A 5 5.40 23.70 1.24
N ASP A 6 4.10 23.94 1.36
CA ASP A 6 3.25 23.30 2.36
C ASP A 6 1.90 23.03 1.71
N SER A 7 1.43 21.80 1.75
CA SER A 7 0.20 21.39 1.09
C SER A 7 -1.07 22.04 1.67
N ARG A 8 -0.99 22.69 2.84
CA ARG A 8 -2.08 23.53 3.39
C ARG A 8 -2.43 24.73 2.50
N PHE A 9 -1.46 25.20 1.72
CA PHE A 9 -1.62 26.35 0.83
C PHE A 9 -1.90 25.93 -0.61
N ARG A 10 -2.34 24.67 -0.82
CA ARG A 10 -2.73 24.17 -2.14
C ARG A 10 -3.89 24.94 -2.73
N THR A 11 -3.94 24.97 -4.04
CA THR A 11 -5.06 25.58 -4.78
C THR A 11 -6.35 24.78 -4.55
N PRO A 12 -7.53 25.41 -4.61
CA PRO A 12 -8.83 24.72 -4.37
C PRO A 12 -9.15 23.59 -5.34
N ASP A 13 -8.49 23.58 -6.51
CA ASP A 13 -8.61 22.53 -7.53
C ASP A 13 -7.67 21.33 -7.29
N SER A 14 -6.90 21.34 -6.22
CA SER A 14 -6.05 20.21 -5.81
C SER A 14 -6.89 19.02 -5.33
N TYR A 15 -6.47 17.82 -5.68
CA TYR A 15 -7.21 16.62 -5.33
C TYR A 15 -7.09 16.25 -3.83
N SER A 16 -5.88 16.33 -3.27
CA SER A 16 -5.59 15.98 -1.87
C SER A 16 -4.30 16.67 -1.38
N ALA A 17 -3.91 16.40 -0.13
CA ALA A 17 -2.62 16.83 0.41
C ALA A 17 -1.42 16.10 -0.22
N SER A 18 -1.65 14.94 -0.82
CA SER A 18 -0.64 14.14 -1.55
C SER A 18 -0.71 14.27 -3.08
N ASP A 19 -1.68 15.01 -3.59
CA ASP A 19 -1.81 15.36 -5.01
C ASP A 19 -2.33 16.80 -5.10
N PHE A 20 -1.42 17.76 -5.21
CA PHE A 20 -1.74 19.16 -5.04
C PHE A 20 -0.93 20.09 -5.94
N THR A 21 -1.46 21.27 -6.09
CA THR A 21 -0.86 22.37 -6.84
C THR A 21 -0.69 23.59 -5.93
N ILE A 22 0.45 24.25 -6.03
CA ILE A 22 0.71 25.56 -5.42
C ILE A 22 0.77 26.59 -6.52
N GLU A 23 0.13 27.73 -6.31
CA GLU A 23 0.23 28.87 -7.21
C GLU A 23 1.09 29.98 -6.57
N LEU A 24 2.12 30.39 -7.29
CA LEU A 24 2.98 31.49 -6.88
C LEU A 24 2.27 32.82 -7.15
N ARG A 25 2.41 33.77 -6.23
CA ARG A 25 1.84 35.12 -6.39
C ARG A 25 2.32 35.79 -7.68
N GLU A 26 3.62 35.69 -7.94
CA GLU A 26 4.26 36.20 -9.14
C GLU A 26 4.89 35.05 -9.91
N SER A 27 4.92 35.19 -11.24
CA SER A 27 5.64 34.25 -12.10
C SER A 27 7.14 34.40 -11.85
N MET A 28 7.84 33.28 -11.76
CA MET A 28 9.27 33.22 -11.55
C MET A 28 9.94 32.69 -12.81
N ASP A 29 10.73 33.52 -13.45
CA ASP A 29 11.54 33.12 -14.59
C ASP A 29 12.87 32.55 -14.08
N LEU A 30 13.14 31.29 -14.38
CA LEU A 30 14.35 30.60 -13.95
C LEU A 30 15.46 30.81 -14.98
N PRO A 31 16.61 31.38 -14.57
CA PRO A 31 17.76 31.56 -15.46
C PRO A 31 18.25 30.24 -16.07
N ALA A 32 19.01 30.37 -17.14
CA ALA A 32 19.75 29.24 -17.72
C ALA A 32 20.67 28.59 -16.66
N LYS A 33 20.76 27.25 -16.67
CA LYS A 33 21.54 26.45 -15.72
C LYS A 33 20.99 26.42 -14.28
N THR A 34 19.71 26.80 -14.08
CA THR A 34 19.05 26.66 -12.78
C THR A 34 18.79 25.19 -12.50
N LYS A 35 19.19 24.77 -11.32
CA LYS A 35 18.92 23.44 -10.78
C LYS A 35 18.14 23.56 -9.49
N VAL A 36 17.17 22.67 -9.29
CA VAL A 36 16.32 22.58 -8.09
C VAL A 36 16.57 21.26 -7.41
N ARG A 37 16.50 21.25 -6.10
CA ARG A 37 16.49 20.04 -5.32
C ARG A 37 15.51 20.16 -4.14
N VAL A 38 14.99 19.03 -3.68
CA VAL A 38 14.14 18.97 -2.50
C VAL A 38 14.99 18.95 -1.22
N PHE A 39 14.54 19.71 -0.23
CA PHE A 39 15.11 19.71 1.13
C PHE A 39 14.04 19.53 2.17
N ASN A 40 14.38 18.90 3.27
CA ASN A 40 13.53 18.79 4.45
C ASN A 40 12.12 18.32 4.11
N LEU A 41 12.00 17.31 3.23
CA LEU A 41 10.70 16.70 2.97
C LEU A 41 10.21 16.02 4.25
N CYS A 42 9.05 16.43 4.74
CA CYS A 42 8.38 15.85 5.89
C CYS A 42 7.00 15.35 5.47
N VAL A 43 6.81 14.04 5.56
CA VAL A 43 5.56 13.34 5.22
C VAL A 43 5.08 12.57 6.45
N PRO A 44 3.86 12.79 6.95
CA PRO A 44 3.33 12.00 8.05
C PRO A 44 3.09 10.55 7.61
N PHE A 45 3.59 9.58 8.39
CA PHE A 45 3.28 8.17 8.16
C PHE A 45 1.88 7.88 8.70
N SER A 46 0.87 8.05 7.85
CA SER A 46 -0.54 7.92 8.20
C SER A 46 -1.30 6.86 7.39
N TRP A 47 -0.72 6.33 6.32
CA TRP A 47 -1.35 5.28 5.52
C TRP A 47 -1.43 3.95 6.27
N TYR A 48 -2.47 3.18 5.98
CA TYR A 48 -2.78 1.95 6.71
C TYR A 48 -2.06 0.71 6.14
N THR A 49 -1.95 -0.33 6.98
CA THR A 49 -1.48 -1.66 6.54
C THR A 49 -2.51 -2.33 5.63
N VAL A 50 -3.80 -2.19 5.99
CA VAL A 50 -4.95 -2.63 5.20
C VAL A 50 -5.73 -1.41 4.76
N GLU A 51 -5.83 -1.20 3.46
CA GLU A 51 -6.44 -0.01 2.84
C GLU A 51 -7.63 -0.40 1.99
N THR A 52 -8.68 0.44 2.02
CA THR A 52 -9.88 0.24 1.20
C THR A 52 -9.52 0.28 -0.29
N GLY A 53 -10.00 -0.73 -1.03
CA GLY A 53 -9.79 -0.78 -2.49
C GLY A 53 -8.35 -1.10 -2.93
N ILE A 54 -7.47 -1.47 -2.01
CA ILE A 54 -6.07 -1.82 -2.30
C ILE A 54 -5.77 -3.27 -1.93
N ASN A 55 -5.89 -3.63 -0.63
CA ASN A 55 -5.45 -4.93 -0.13
C ASN A 55 -6.37 -5.50 0.98
N GLN A 56 -7.67 -5.29 0.86
CA GLN A 56 -8.63 -5.54 1.91
C GLN A 56 -9.15 -6.98 1.96
N HIS A 57 -8.98 -7.78 0.89
CA HIS A 57 -9.67 -9.05 0.75
C HIS A 57 -8.73 -10.25 0.78
N LEU A 58 -9.19 -11.34 1.40
CA LEU A 58 -8.62 -12.68 1.27
C LEU A 58 -9.66 -13.60 0.65
N TYR A 59 -9.23 -14.41 -0.30
CA TYR A 59 -10.07 -15.35 -1.04
C TYR A 59 -9.77 -16.77 -0.57
N ILE A 60 -10.82 -17.51 -0.17
CA ILE A 60 -10.71 -18.86 0.33
C ILE A 60 -11.70 -19.78 -0.40
N ALA A 61 -11.26 -20.99 -0.71
CA ALA A 61 -12.14 -22.05 -1.18
C ALA A 61 -12.19 -23.16 -0.13
N GLU A 62 -13.39 -23.61 0.15
CA GLU A 62 -13.70 -24.73 1.07
C GLU A 62 -14.44 -25.82 0.30
N LYS A 63 -14.33 -27.07 0.71
CA LYS A 63 -15.10 -28.18 0.14
C LYS A 63 -16.11 -28.71 1.15
N ASP A 64 -17.34 -28.87 0.70
CA ASP A 64 -18.41 -29.49 1.49
C ASP A 64 -18.25 -31.03 1.58
N VAL A 65 -19.13 -31.66 2.33
CA VAL A 65 -19.17 -33.13 2.48
C VAL A 65 -19.42 -33.87 1.17
N ASN A 66 -20.02 -33.19 0.18
CA ASN A 66 -20.28 -33.74 -1.16
C ASN A 66 -19.15 -33.42 -2.13
N ASN A 67 -18.03 -32.86 -1.64
CA ASN A 67 -16.87 -32.40 -2.41
C ASN A 67 -17.16 -31.21 -3.34
N ASN A 68 -18.29 -30.49 -3.15
CA ASN A 68 -18.56 -29.25 -3.86
C ASN A 68 -17.69 -28.14 -3.29
N GLN A 69 -17.15 -27.32 -4.19
CA GLN A 69 -16.30 -26.20 -3.81
C GLN A 69 -17.11 -24.93 -3.60
N VAL A 70 -16.95 -24.33 -2.43
CA VAL A 70 -17.53 -23.02 -2.06
C VAL A 70 -16.41 -22.02 -1.93
N VAL A 71 -16.55 -20.89 -2.63
CA VAL A 71 -15.60 -19.76 -2.55
C VAL A 71 -16.17 -18.65 -1.68
N ARG A 72 -15.37 -18.17 -0.75
CA ARG A 72 -15.71 -17.06 0.13
C ARG A 72 -14.67 -15.94 0.03
N VAL A 73 -15.10 -14.74 0.36
CA VAL A 73 -14.25 -13.58 0.52
C VAL A 73 -14.26 -13.14 1.98
N ILE A 74 -13.08 -13.01 2.55
CA ILE A 74 -12.89 -12.44 3.87
C ILE A 74 -12.46 -11.01 3.68
N THR A 75 -13.17 -10.08 4.28
CA THR A 75 -12.83 -8.65 4.26
C THR A 75 -12.19 -8.28 5.58
N LEU A 76 -10.93 -7.87 5.52
CA LEU A 76 -10.20 -7.37 6.68
C LEU A 76 -10.64 -5.95 7.00
N PRO A 77 -10.83 -5.58 8.27
CA PRO A 77 -11.05 -4.19 8.66
C PRO A 77 -9.89 -3.30 8.22
N VAL A 78 -10.22 -2.11 7.73
CA VAL A 78 -9.22 -1.11 7.37
C VAL A 78 -8.47 -0.63 8.61
N GLY A 79 -7.16 -0.42 8.50
CA GLY A 79 -6.35 0.09 9.60
C GLY A 79 -4.93 -0.42 9.65
N ILE A 80 -4.31 -0.17 10.79
CA ILE A 80 -2.93 -0.53 11.07
C ILE A 80 -2.88 -1.83 11.84
N TYR A 81 -1.98 -2.70 11.39
CA TYR A 81 -1.79 -4.02 11.92
C TYR A 81 -0.35 -4.27 12.33
N ASP A 82 -0.18 -4.87 13.49
CA ASP A 82 0.94 -5.74 13.81
C ASP A 82 0.60 -7.21 13.47
N GLY A 83 1.56 -8.10 13.57
CA GLY A 83 1.37 -9.50 13.24
C GLY A 83 0.26 -10.19 14.06
N PRO A 84 0.26 -10.09 15.40
CA PRO A 84 -0.79 -10.65 16.25
C PRO A 84 -2.19 -10.13 15.93
N LYS A 85 -2.34 -8.81 15.75
CA LYS A 85 -3.64 -8.19 15.41
C LYS A 85 -4.13 -8.64 14.04
N LEU A 86 -3.22 -8.78 13.07
CA LEU A 86 -3.57 -9.30 11.76
C LEU A 86 -4.06 -10.76 11.85
N ALA A 87 -3.35 -11.61 12.57
CA ALA A 87 -3.75 -13.01 12.78
C ALA A 87 -5.13 -13.13 13.43
N LEU A 88 -5.42 -12.26 14.43
CA LEU A 88 -6.72 -12.21 15.09
C LEU A 88 -7.85 -11.83 14.12
N ASN A 89 -7.63 -10.84 13.26
CA ASN A 89 -8.63 -10.38 12.29
C ASN A 89 -8.84 -11.39 11.15
N ILE A 90 -7.78 -12.06 10.70
CA ILE A 90 -7.91 -13.19 9.76
C ILE A 90 -8.73 -14.31 10.42
N ALA A 91 -8.45 -14.68 11.68
CA ALA A 91 -9.21 -15.69 12.42
C ALA A 91 -10.69 -15.29 12.54
N ALA A 92 -10.98 -14.05 12.89
CA ALA A 92 -12.35 -13.53 12.97
C ALA A 92 -13.09 -13.65 11.63
N GLY A 93 -12.43 -13.26 10.51
CA GLY A 93 -13.02 -13.40 9.19
C GLY A 93 -13.25 -14.84 8.74
N LEU A 94 -12.31 -15.74 9.03
CA LEU A 94 -12.45 -17.18 8.74
C LEU A 94 -13.57 -17.83 9.56
N ASN A 95 -13.69 -17.46 10.83
CA ASN A 95 -14.66 -18.05 11.77
C ASN A 95 -16.01 -17.30 11.79
N GLY A 96 -16.11 -16.13 11.16
CA GLY A 96 -17.35 -15.34 11.13
C GLY A 96 -18.46 -15.96 10.29
N ALA A 97 -18.11 -16.55 9.16
CA ALA A 97 -19.04 -17.25 8.29
C ALA A 97 -18.27 -18.24 7.42
N GLY A 98 -18.42 -19.52 7.60
CA GLY A 98 -17.70 -20.54 6.83
C GLY A 98 -18.43 -21.86 6.80
N LEU A 99 -18.05 -22.69 5.84
CA LEU A 99 -18.66 -23.99 5.64
C LEU A 99 -18.54 -24.90 6.88
N TYR A 100 -17.45 -24.73 7.63
CA TYR A 100 -17.15 -25.53 8.83
C TYR A 100 -17.61 -24.88 10.13
N VAL A 101 -18.13 -23.64 10.07
CA VAL A 101 -18.64 -22.93 11.24
C VAL A 101 -20.03 -23.47 11.61
N SER A 102 -20.21 -23.89 12.84
CA SER A 102 -21.48 -24.39 13.35
C SER A 102 -21.64 -24.02 14.82
N GLY A 103 -22.84 -24.21 15.38
CA GLY A 103 -23.09 -23.96 16.80
C GLY A 103 -22.23 -24.84 17.73
N SER A 104 -21.85 -26.03 17.29
CA SER A 104 -20.94 -26.97 18.01
C SER A 104 -19.45 -26.66 17.75
N THR A 105 -19.13 -25.96 16.66
CA THR A 105 -17.76 -25.62 16.25
C THR A 105 -17.73 -24.16 15.75
N PRO A 106 -17.79 -23.19 16.66
CA PRO A 106 -17.87 -21.78 16.28
C PRO A 106 -16.55 -21.23 15.73
N THR A 107 -15.42 -21.86 16.07
CA THR A 107 -14.08 -21.40 15.67
C THR A 107 -13.24 -22.55 15.08
N PRO A 108 -13.63 -23.07 13.90
CA PRO A 108 -12.92 -24.20 13.28
C PRO A 108 -11.52 -23.83 12.76
N TYR A 109 -11.24 -22.53 12.53
CA TYR A 109 -9.94 -22.08 12.08
C TYR A 109 -9.12 -21.52 13.23
N LEU A 110 -7.90 -22.03 13.37
CA LEU A 110 -6.88 -21.46 14.25
C LEU A 110 -5.88 -20.69 13.41
N VAL A 111 -5.69 -19.41 13.75
CA VAL A 111 -4.71 -18.54 13.11
C VAL A 111 -3.74 -18.04 14.17
N THR A 112 -2.46 -18.24 13.94
CA THR A 112 -1.39 -17.79 14.85
C THR A 112 -0.34 -17.02 14.11
N TYR A 113 0.27 -16.04 14.78
CA TYR A 113 1.43 -15.33 14.32
C TYR A 113 2.66 -15.77 15.09
N ASN A 114 3.76 -16.01 14.41
CA ASN A 114 5.03 -16.36 15.01
C ASN A 114 5.98 -15.14 14.96
N ASP A 115 6.19 -14.50 16.10
CA ASP A 115 7.02 -13.30 16.24
C ASP A 115 8.48 -13.55 15.83
N ARG A 116 8.99 -14.78 15.98
CA ARG A 116 10.39 -15.09 15.65
C ARG A 116 10.62 -15.19 14.14
N THR A 117 9.60 -15.59 13.39
CA THR A 117 9.72 -15.84 11.94
C THR A 117 8.96 -14.83 11.10
N GLY A 118 8.12 -13.98 11.72
CA GLY A 118 7.27 -13.02 11.02
C GLY A 118 6.22 -13.67 10.13
N ARG A 119 5.76 -14.88 10.47
CA ARG A 119 4.84 -15.69 9.63
C ARG A 119 3.50 -15.91 10.31
N ILE A 120 2.45 -16.01 9.51
CA ILE A 120 1.12 -16.45 9.94
C ILE A 120 0.93 -17.90 9.56
N GLN A 121 0.42 -18.67 10.51
CA GLN A 121 -0.03 -20.04 10.29
C GLN A 121 -1.56 -20.11 10.42
N ILE A 122 -2.22 -20.73 9.45
CA ILE A 122 -3.66 -20.98 9.44
C ILE A 122 -3.88 -22.48 9.38
N SER A 123 -4.66 -23.03 10.30
CA SER A 123 -5.01 -24.44 10.33
C SER A 123 -6.51 -24.65 10.59
N LEU A 124 -7.07 -25.66 9.93
CA LEU A 124 -8.44 -26.10 10.16
C LEU A 124 -8.42 -27.18 11.25
N GLN A 125 -9.22 -27.01 12.32
CA GLN A 125 -9.25 -27.88 13.51
C GLN A 125 -10.30 -29.00 13.40
N VAL A 126 -11.08 -29.02 12.33
CA VAL A 126 -12.12 -30.03 12.04
C VAL A 126 -11.81 -30.75 10.73
N PRO A 127 -12.36 -31.98 10.50
CA PRO A 127 -12.22 -32.63 9.21
C PRO A 127 -12.75 -31.76 8.07
N GLY A 128 -11.91 -31.52 7.05
CA GLY A 128 -12.29 -30.71 5.91
C GLY A 128 -11.12 -30.42 4.98
N VAL A 129 -11.42 -29.83 3.84
CA VAL A 129 -10.45 -29.40 2.84
C VAL A 129 -10.69 -27.93 2.51
N TRP A 130 -9.66 -27.16 2.57
CA TRP A 130 -9.69 -25.73 2.30
C TRP A 130 -8.42 -25.28 1.57
N ARG A 131 -8.43 -24.10 1.01
CA ARG A 131 -7.24 -23.43 0.46
C ARG A 131 -7.43 -21.93 0.38
N LEU A 132 -6.35 -21.17 0.49
CA LEU A 132 -6.30 -19.78 0.08
C LEU A 132 -6.13 -19.71 -1.44
N ILE A 133 -6.75 -18.74 -2.06
CA ILE A 133 -6.67 -18.51 -3.52
C ILE A 133 -5.79 -17.31 -3.77
N PRO A 134 -4.60 -17.46 -4.37
CA PRO A 134 -3.77 -16.34 -4.76
C PRO A 134 -4.37 -15.61 -5.96
N ASP A 135 -3.99 -14.36 -6.15
CA ASP A 135 -4.50 -13.49 -7.22
C ASP A 135 -4.38 -14.13 -8.62
N SER A 136 -3.26 -14.80 -8.86
CA SER A 136 -2.97 -15.48 -10.14
C SER A 136 -3.95 -16.59 -10.51
N LEU A 137 -4.69 -17.13 -9.54
CA LEU A 137 -5.63 -18.24 -9.75
C LEU A 137 -7.10 -17.81 -9.62
N LEU A 138 -7.39 -16.56 -9.26
CA LEU A 138 -8.78 -16.09 -9.06
C LEU A 138 -9.67 -16.29 -10.30
N SER A 139 -9.10 -16.18 -11.50
CA SER A 139 -9.83 -16.40 -12.76
C SER A 139 -10.31 -17.84 -12.96
N GLN A 140 -9.79 -18.80 -12.21
CA GLN A 140 -10.18 -20.22 -12.28
C GLN A 140 -11.35 -20.56 -11.36
N PHE A 141 -11.85 -19.57 -10.60
CA PHE A 141 -12.91 -19.74 -9.62
C PHE A 141 -14.09 -18.82 -9.91
N THR A 142 -15.29 -19.25 -9.53
CA THR A 142 -16.45 -18.37 -9.45
C THR A 142 -16.38 -17.61 -8.12
N VAL A 143 -15.81 -16.42 -8.15
CA VAL A 143 -15.56 -15.59 -6.95
C VAL A 143 -16.70 -14.60 -6.75
N PRO A 144 -17.31 -14.53 -5.55
CA PRO A 144 -18.27 -13.48 -5.20
C PRO A 144 -17.54 -12.18 -4.86
N TYR A 145 -17.06 -11.45 -5.88
CA TYR A 145 -16.28 -10.23 -5.65
C TYR A 145 -17.09 -9.17 -4.90
N PRO A 146 -16.53 -8.56 -3.85
CA PRO A 146 -17.11 -7.38 -3.22
C PRO A 146 -17.22 -6.20 -4.18
N SER A 147 -18.05 -5.21 -3.84
CA SER A 147 -18.20 -4.00 -4.64
C SER A 147 -16.86 -3.32 -4.90
N GLY A 148 -16.59 -2.99 -6.15
CA GLY A 148 -15.33 -2.38 -6.60
C GLY A 148 -14.18 -3.36 -6.88
N ALA A 149 -14.27 -4.60 -6.41
CA ALA A 149 -13.27 -5.63 -6.71
C ALA A 149 -13.63 -6.42 -7.98
N SER A 150 -12.62 -6.97 -8.64
CA SER A 150 -12.75 -7.80 -9.84
C SER A 150 -11.56 -8.74 -9.98
N VAL A 151 -11.58 -9.63 -10.97
CA VAL A 151 -10.44 -10.50 -11.24
C VAL A 151 -9.17 -9.73 -11.60
N SER A 152 -9.30 -8.60 -12.27
CA SER A 152 -8.16 -7.73 -12.64
C SER A 152 -7.71 -6.79 -11.52
N SER A 153 -8.59 -6.51 -10.56
CA SER A 153 -8.32 -5.67 -9.39
C SER A 153 -8.97 -6.29 -8.14
N PRO A 154 -8.39 -7.37 -7.61
CA PRO A 154 -9.03 -8.14 -6.55
C PRO A 154 -8.95 -7.46 -5.18
N HIS A 155 -8.25 -6.36 -5.03
CA HIS A 155 -7.97 -5.66 -3.76
C HIS A 155 -7.51 -6.65 -2.67
N SER A 156 -6.55 -7.50 -3.04
CA SER A 156 -6.21 -8.70 -2.28
C SER A 156 -5.03 -8.48 -1.33
N PHE A 157 -5.14 -9.06 -0.14
CA PHE A 157 -4.08 -9.14 0.85
C PHE A 157 -3.08 -10.30 0.58
N SER A 158 -3.26 -11.05 -0.50
CA SER A 158 -2.44 -12.21 -0.85
C SER A 158 -0.95 -11.89 -0.93
N ARG A 159 -0.59 -10.74 -1.51
CA ARG A 159 0.81 -10.29 -1.62
C ARG A 159 1.44 -10.04 -0.27
N ASN A 160 0.69 -9.47 0.68
CA ASN A 160 1.17 -9.19 2.02
C ASN A 160 1.47 -10.47 2.81
N LEU A 161 0.76 -11.57 2.49
CA LEU A 161 1.01 -12.90 3.04
C LEU A 161 2.06 -13.70 2.26
N GLY A 162 2.59 -13.17 1.15
CA GLY A 162 3.48 -13.90 0.26
C GLY A 162 2.81 -15.12 -0.40
N LEU A 163 1.51 -15.06 -0.65
CA LEU A 163 0.75 -16.16 -1.22
C LEU A 163 1.03 -16.27 -2.73
N SER A 164 1.90 -17.20 -3.11
CA SER A 164 2.36 -17.36 -4.50
C SER A 164 1.67 -18.51 -5.26
N ALA A 165 1.21 -19.54 -4.54
CA ALA A 165 0.57 -20.71 -5.12
C ALA A 165 -0.61 -21.18 -4.27
N SER A 166 -1.63 -21.74 -4.93
CA SER A 166 -2.77 -22.35 -4.25
C SER A 166 -2.48 -23.82 -4.00
N VAL A 167 -2.46 -24.21 -2.75
CA VAL A 167 -2.38 -25.62 -2.32
C VAL A 167 -3.64 -25.93 -1.53
N ALA A 168 -4.24 -27.09 -1.74
CA ALA A 168 -5.34 -27.55 -0.90
C ALA A 168 -4.78 -28.03 0.44
N TYR A 169 -5.42 -27.62 1.53
CA TYR A 169 -5.06 -27.98 2.89
C TYR A 169 -6.17 -28.81 3.54
N SER A 170 -5.79 -29.78 4.35
CA SER A 170 -6.70 -30.60 5.16
C SER A 170 -6.47 -30.30 6.64
N GLN A 171 -7.24 -30.95 7.51
CA GLN A 171 -7.07 -30.86 8.97
C GLN A 171 -5.63 -31.16 9.44
N SER A 172 -4.92 -32.06 8.75
CA SER A 172 -3.53 -32.41 9.06
C SER A 172 -2.50 -31.46 8.45
N GLN A 173 -2.93 -30.50 7.64
CA GLN A 173 -2.07 -29.56 6.92
C GLN A 173 -2.46 -28.13 7.26
N ALA A 174 -1.44 -27.34 7.56
CA ALA A 174 -1.61 -25.92 7.80
C ALA A 174 -0.98 -25.12 6.66
N TYR A 175 -1.59 -24.00 6.30
CA TYR A 175 -0.92 -22.97 5.52
C TYR A 175 0.04 -22.21 6.45
N VAL A 176 1.27 -22.02 6.00
CA VAL A 176 2.24 -21.12 6.64
C VAL A 176 2.64 -20.08 5.61
N SER A 177 2.40 -18.82 5.93
CA SER A 177 2.74 -17.70 5.05
C SER A 177 4.26 -17.59 4.87
N GLU A 178 4.69 -16.88 3.84
CA GLU A 178 6.02 -16.28 3.83
C GLU A 178 6.10 -15.19 4.93
N PHE A 179 7.19 -14.44 4.97
CA PHE A 179 7.26 -13.28 5.87
C PHE A 179 6.11 -12.31 5.56
N VAL A 180 5.32 -11.97 6.56
CA VAL A 180 4.16 -11.10 6.37
C VAL A 180 4.63 -9.66 6.18
N ASP A 181 4.36 -9.09 5.02
CA ASP A 181 4.69 -7.70 4.73
C ASP A 181 3.62 -6.76 5.28
N LEU A 182 3.91 -6.15 6.42
CA LEU A 182 3.04 -5.17 7.07
C LEU A 182 3.34 -3.72 6.65
N MET A 183 4.41 -3.52 5.88
CA MET A 183 4.79 -2.21 5.34
C MET A 183 4.36 -2.11 3.87
N ALA A 184 3.17 -1.63 3.63
CA ALA A 184 2.63 -1.44 2.27
C ALA A 184 3.50 -0.48 1.44
N VAL A 185 4.04 0.58 2.06
CA VAL A 185 4.90 1.58 1.43
C VAL A 185 6.27 1.57 2.11
N LYS A 186 7.31 1.21 1.38
CA LYS A 186 8.71 1.15 1.88
C LYS A 186 9.51 2.40 1.52
N THR A 187 9.13 3.06 0.45
CA THR A 187 9.79 4.26 -0.06
C THR A 187 8.73 5.20 -0.62
N ILE A 188 8.85 6.45 -0.28
CA ILE A 188 8.01 7.55 -0.77
C ILE A 188 8.74 8.22 -1.92
N TYR A 189 8.03 8.52 -2.99
CA TYR A 189 8.50 9.29 -4.12
C TYR A 189 7.73 10.61 -4.20
N LEU A 190 8.43 11.73 -4.09
CA LEU A 190 7.89 13.04 -4.41
C LEU A 190 8.09 13.27 -5.89
N THR A 191 7.01 13.52 -6.62
CA THR A 191 7.01 13.74 -8.06
C THR A 191 6.43 15.09 -8.41
N SER A 192 6.83 15.65 -9.56
CA SER A 192 6.28 16.90 -10.10
C SER A 192 6.30 16.88 -11.62
N THR A 193 5.16 17.13 -12.22
CA THR A 193 5.06 17.30 -13.68
C THR A 193 5.49 18.68 -14.13
N SER A 194 5.47 19.67 -13.24
CA SER A 194 5.87 21.06 -13.52
C SER A 194 7.38 21.31 -13.38
N LEU A 195 8.07 20.48 -12.58
CA LEU A 195 9.52 20.55 -12.36
C LEU A 195 10.25 19.32 -12.92
N GLY A 196 9.52 18.38 -13.51
CA GLY A 196 10.09 17.16 -14.07
C GLY A 196 11.05 17.46 -15.21
N ASN A 197 12.17 16.78 -15.21
CA ASN A 197 13.07 16.74 -16.34
C ASN A 197 13.42 15.29 -16.69
N LEU A 198 14.17 15.11 -17.77
CA LEU A 198 14.54 13.80 -18.29
C LEU A 198 15.69 13.12 -17.51
N SER A 199 16.20 13.72 -16.43
CA SER A 199 17.40 13.26 -15.72
C SER A 199 17.10 12.15 -14.73
N ASN A 200 15.99 12.21 -14.02
CA ASN A 200 15.65 11.26 -12.98
C ASN A 200 14.67 10.21 -13.49
N VAL A 201 15.04 8.94 -13.35
CA VAL A 201 14.21 7.81 -13.74
C VAL A 201 13.58 7.22 -12.48
N GLY A 202 12.25 7.21 -12.42
CA GLY A 202 11.51 6.60 -11.32
C GLY A 202 11.48 5.08 -11.39
N PRO A 203 10.92 4.42 -10.37
CA PRO A 203 10.86 2.95 -10.30
C PRO A 203 9.98 2.34 -11.40
N ARG A 204 9.06 3.10 -11.99
CA ARG A 204 8.23 2.64 -13.08
C ARG A 204 8.90 2.89 -14.43
N PRO A 205 8.78 1.95 -15.39
CA PRO A 205 9.31 2.16 -16.74
C PRO A 205 8.78 3.46 -17.36
N GLY A 206 9.70 4.32 -17.80
CA GLY A 206 9.37 5.60 -18.45
C GLY A 206 9.01 6.76 -17.51
N GLN A 207 8.95 6.55 -16.19
CA GLN A 207 8.69 7.61 -15.23
C GLN A 207 9.92 8.53 -15.11
N ARG A 208 9.73 9.84 -15.30
CA ARG A 208 10.80 10.85 -15.29
C ARG A 208 10.44 12.13 -14.53
N ASP A 209 9.45 12.06 -13.67
CA ASP A 209 8.90 13.18 -12.89
C ASP A 209 9.31 13.13 -11.40
N VAL A 210 10.21 12.22 -11.02
CA VAL A 210 10.66 12.05 -9.64
C VAL A 210 11.64 13.17 -9.27
N LEU A 211 11.31 13.89 -8.18
CA LEU A 211 12.17 14.91 -7.60
C LEU A 211 13.11 14.34 -6.53
N CYS A 212 12.58 13.49 -5.65
CA CYS A 212 13.36 12.78 -4.64
C CYS A 212 12.64 11.51 -4.18
N CYS A 213 13.37 10.64 -3.49
CA CYS A 213 12.80 9.47 -2.84
C CYS A 213 13.28 9.39 -1.38
N VAL A 214 12.37 8.97 -0.47
CA VAL A 214 12.68 8.87 0.97
C VAL A 214 12.25 7.51 1.48
N PRO A 215 13.17 6.71 2.07
CA PRO A 215 12.81 5.45 2.68
C PRO A 215 11.98 5.68 3.95
N VAL A 216 10.98 4.84 4.17
CA VAL A 216 10.16 4.86 5.40
C VAL A 216 10.92 4.09 6.48
N THR A 217 11.54 4.83 7.41
CA THR A 217 12.37 4.27 8.49
C THR A 217 11.77 4.48 9.88
N VAL A 218 10.58 5.07 9.94
CA VAL A 218 9.90 5.40 11.20
C VAL A 218 8.64 4.54 11.38
N SER A 219 8.13 4.49 12.61
CA SER A 219 6.87 3.84 12.90
C SER A 219 5.67 4.71 12.50
N TYR A 220 4.51 4.08 12.39
CA TYR A 220 3.24 4.76 12.15
C TYR A 220 3.00 5.91 13.16
N GLY A 221 2.45 7.01 12.64
CA GLY A 221 2.17 8.22 13.43
C GLY A 221 3.36 9.16 13.57
N TYR A 222 4.56 8.78 13.11
CA TYR A 222 5.72 9.66 13.08
C TYR A 222 5.93 10.30 11.71
N LEU A 223 6.74 11.34 11.67
CA LEU A 223 7.13 12.00 10.43
C LEU A 223 8.26 11.22 9.74
N VAL A 224 8.05 10.87 8.48
CA VAL A 224 9.12 10.46 7.57
C VAL A 224 9.77 11.74 7.07
N CYS A 225 11.00 11.99 7.48
CA CYS A 225 11.72 13.19 7.07
C CYS A 225 12.99 12.81 6.32
N ASP A 226 13.21 13.48 5.19
CA ASP A 226 14.51 13.52 4.55
C ASP A 226 15.36 14.58 5.26
N THR A 227 16.24 14.13 6.14
CA THR A 227 17.19 15.00 6.88
C THR A 227 18.60 14.88 6.35
N ASP A 228 18.82 14.02 5.35
CA ASP A 228 20.15 13.71 4.88
C ASP A 228 20.66 14.74 3.85
N ALA A 229 21.44 15.69 4.35
CA ALA A 229 22.16 16.64 3.50
C ALA A 229 23.21 15.97 2.59
N SER A 230 23.47 14.67 2.77
CA SER A 230 24.48 13.91 2.02
C SER A 230 23.98 13.43 0.66
N GLN A 231 22.69 13.44 0.38
CA GLN A 231 22.15 13.22 -0.98
C GLN A 231 22.42 14.45 -1.88
N ALA A 232 23.65 14.91 -1.88
CA ALA A 232 24.11 16.14 -2.52
C ALA A 232 23.97 16.13 -4.06
N GLU A 233 23.51 15.05 -4.69
CA GLU A 233 23.58 14.87 -6.14
C GLU A 233 22.20 14.81 -6.84
N GLU A 234 21.09 14.81 -6.11
CA GLU A 234 19.75 14.77 -6.73
C GLU A 234 19.25 16.17 -7.17
N TRP A 235 19.90 16.68 -8.18
CA TRP A 235 19.49 17.96 -8.77
C TRP A 235 18.61 17.76 -10.00
N THR A 236 17.46 18.43 -10.03
CA THR A 236 16.59 18.52 -11.21
C THR A 236 16.90 19.78 -11.98
N ASP A 237 17.19 19.67 -13.28
CA ASP A 237 17.43 20.83 -14.15
C ASP A 237 16.09 21.48 -14.50
N CYS A 238 15.93 22.74 -14.15
CA CYS A 238 14.76 23.56 -14.42
C CYS A 238 15.12 24.80 -15.23
N SER A 239 16.21 24.76 -16.01
CA SER A 239 16.73 25.88 -16.78
C SER A 239 15.69 26.47 -17.74
N GLY A 240 15.52 27.79 -17.71
CA GLY A 240 14.65 28.50 -18.64
C GLY A 240 13.15 28.24 -18.47
N GLN A 241 12.72 27.71 -17.34
CA GLN A 241 11.31 27.47 -17.05
C GLN A 241 10.69 28.72 -16.40
N LEU A 242 9.44 29.00 -16.77
CA LEU A 242 8.59 29.97 -16.11
C LEU A 242 7.70 29.27 -15.10
N LEU A 243 7.96 29.46 -13.81
CA LEU A 243 7.19 28.87 -12.74
C LEU A 243 6.05 29.82 -12.33
N LYS A 244 4.83 29.33 -12.42
CA LYS A 244 3.62 30.01 -11.91
C LYS A 244 2.79 29.07 -11.09
N ARG A 245 2.57 27.84 -11.60
CA ARG A 245 1.87 26.75 -10.92
C ARG A 245 2.80 25.56 -10.80
N LEU A 246 2.90 25.01 -9.59
CA LEU A 246 3.75 23.86 -9.27
C LEU A 246 2.88 22.72 -8.79
N SER A 247 2.90 21.61 -9.49
CA SER A 247 2.15 20.41 -9.14
C SER A 247 3.06 19.39 -8.47
N PHE A 248 2.58 18.77 -7.40
CA PHE A 248 3.31 17.77 -6.63
C PHE A 248 2.43 16.58 -6.33
N GLN A 249 3.03 15.38 -6.34
CA GLN A 249 2.38 14.16 -5.95
C GLN A 249 3.30 13.30 -5.08
N VAL A 250 2.72 12.69 -4.04
CA VAL A 250 3.40 11.73 -3.16
C VAL A 250 2.96 10.33 -3.57
N ARG A 251 3.90 9.51 -4.03
CA ARG A 251 3.62 8.21 -4.63
C ARG A 251 4.41 7.09 -3.97
N ASP A 252 3.88 5.88 -4.05
CA ASP A 252 4.62 4.65 -3.76
C ASP A 252 5.46 4.19 -4.97
N ALA A 253 6.20 3.09 -4.81
CA ALA A 253 7.01 2.50 -5.88
C ALA A 253 6.17 1.95 -7.05
N ALA A 254 4.90 1.61 -6.84
CA ALA A 254 3.95 1.23 -7.88
C ALA A 254 3.38 2.45 -8.61
N GLY A 255 3.67 3.66 -8.13
CA GLY A 255 3.21 4.94 -8.65
C GLY A 255 1.79 5.30 -8.24
N SER A 256 1.21 4.60 -7.27
CA SER A 256 -0.07 4.96 -6.68
C SER A 256 0.11 6.14 -5.75
N ILE A 257 -0.85 7.06 -5.74
CA ILE A 257 -0.85 8.19 -4.80
C ILE A 257 -1.09 7.64 -3.40
N ILE A 258 -0.29 8.06 -2.43
CA ILE A 258 -0.40 7.66 -1.04
C ILE A 258 -1.50 8.50 -0.38
N ASP A 259 -2.50 7.85 0.23
CA ASP A 259 -3.48 8.56 1.05
C ASP A 259 -2.87 8.93 2.41
N LEU A 260 -2.81 10.21 2.69
CA LEU A 260 -2.31 10.76 3.96
C LEU A 260 -3.41 10.97 4.99
N HIS A 261 -4.63 10.51 4.72
CA HIS A 261 -5.80 10.65 5.61
C HIS A 261 -6.02 12.09 6.09
N GLY A 262 -5.85 13.06 5.18
CA GLY A 262 -6.06 14.48 5.45
C GLY A 262 -4.90 15.18 6.16
N LEU A 263 -3.79 14.49 6.42
CA LEU A 263 -2.59 15.12 6.95
C LEU A 263 -1.78 15.81 5.84
N GLU A 264 -1.06 16.83 6.22
CA GLU A 264 -0.36 17.71 5.28
C GLU A 264 1.13 17.39 5.20
N ILE A 265 1.75 17.74 4.08
CA ILE A 265 3.19 17.62 3.85
C ILE A 265 3.85 18.98 3.70
N SER A 266 5.13 19.03 4.00
CA SER A 266 5.94 20.24 3.78
C SER A 266 7.35 19.89 3.33
N PHE A 267 7.93 20.74 2.51
CA PHE A 267 9.30 20.64 2.05
C PHE A 267 9.82 21.99 1.53
N CYS A 268 11.08 22.03 1.19
CA CYS A 268 11.73 23.21 0.60
C CYS A 268 12.39 22.83 -0.73
N LEU A 269 12.29 23.72 -1.71
CA LEU A 269 13.01 23.67 -2.98
C LEU A 269 14.13 24.68 -3.03
#